data_29e0c959a797e4c103867c8a18da0152
#
_entry.id   29e0c959a797e4c103867c8a18da0152
#
_cell.length_a   1.000
_cell.length_b   1.000
_cell.length_c   1.000
_cell.angle_alpha   90.00
_cell.angle_beta   90.00
_cell.angle_gamma   90.00
#
_symmetry.space_group_name_H-M   'P 1'
#
loop_
_entity.id
_entity.type
_entity.pdbx_description
1 polymer ?
#
loop_
_entity_poly.entity_id
_entity_poly.type
_entity_poly.pdbx_seq_one_letter_code
_entity_poly.pdbx_strand_id
1 'polypeptide(L)' 'MNTLKEIISVANSGNAEAQNQLGDAYFDGIEIEQDYTLAFEWYLRAAQQGHKEAQYN' A
#
# COMPACT_ATOMS: atom_id res chain seq x y z
N MET A 1 -14.73 9.53 -0.56
CA MET A 1 -14.26 8.26 0.02
C MET A 1 -13.44 7.49 -1.00
N ASN A 2 -12.31 6.95 -0.57
CA ASN A 2 -11.45 6.18 -1.47
C ASN A 2 -11.97 4.75 -1.60
N THR A 3 -12.35 4.38 -2.83
CA THR A 3 -12.70 2.99 -3.13
C THR A 3 -11.41 2.19 -3.28
N LEU A 4 -11.52 0.87 -3.20
CA LEU A 4 -10.35 0.00 -3.43
C LEU A 4 -9.75 0.26 -4.82
N LYS A 5 -10.58 0.47 -5.82
CA LYS A 5 -10.11 0.75 -7.17
C LYS A 5 -9.26 2.02 -7.22
N GLU A 6 -9.67 3.07 -6.52
CA GLU A 6 -8.90 4.31 -6.43
C GLU A 6 -7.59 4.09 -5.67
N ILE A 7 -7.64 3.34 -4.59
CA ILE A 7 -6.45 3.02 -3.80
C ILE A 7 -5.44 2.28 -4.66
N ILE A 8 -5.88 1.30 -5.44
CA ILE A 8 -5.00 0.56 -6.34
C ILE A 8 -4.34 1.49 -7.36
N SER A 9 -5.14 2.36 -7.96
CA SER A 9 -4.63 3.31 -8.95
C SER A 9 -3.58 4.23 -8.35
N VAL A 10 -3.85 4.80 -7.19
CA VAL A 10 -2.94 5.73 -6.53
C VAL A 10 -1.69 5.00 -6.03
N ALA A 11 -1.85 3.76 -5.52
CA ALA A 11 -0.71 2.95 -5.10
C ALA A 11 0.21 2.63 -6.27
N ASN A 12 -0.36 2.32 -7.43
CA ASN A 12 0.43 2.03 -8.62
C ASN A 12 1.18 3.26 -9.13
N SER A 13 0.69 4.45 -8.84
CA SER A 13 1.38 5.68 -9.21
C SER A 13 2.53 6.03 -8.27
N GLY A 14 2.72 5.27 -7.20
CA GLY A 14 3.84 5.43 -6.29
C GLY A 14 3.53 6.07 -4.94
N ASN A 15 2.27 6.31 -4.63
CA ASN A 15 1.89 6.95 -3.37
C ASN A 15 2.04 5.98 -2.20
N ALA A 16 2.90 6.31 -1.23
CA ALA A 16 3.22 5.42 -0.11
C ALA A 16 2.02 5.16 0.80
N GLU A 17 1.21 6.18 1.05
CA GLU A 17 0.03 6.00 1.90
C GLU A 17 -0.97 5.04 1.25
N ALA A 18 -1.21 5.19 -0.05
CA ALA A 18 -2.09 4.29 -0.78
C ALA A 18 -1.52 2.87 -0.83
N GLN A 19 -0.21 2.72 -0.96
CA GLN A 19 0.44 1.42 -0.92
C GLN A 19 0.24 0.74 0.42
N ASN A 20 0.35 1.50 1.51
CA ASN A 20 0.10 0.99 2.85
C ASN A 20 -1.36 0.55 3.00
N GLN A 21 -2.29 1.35 2.51
CA GLN A 21 -3.72 1.02 2.53
C GLN A 21 -4.01 -0.24 1.72
N LEU A 22 -3.36 -0.38 0.57
CA LEU A 22 -3.53 -1.57 -0.26
C LEU A 22 -2.96 -2.80 0.44
N GLY A 23 -1.83 -2.66 1.12
CA GLY A 23 -1.29 -3.71 1.95
C GLY A 23 -2.27 -4.16 3.02
N ASP A 24 -2.90 -3.20 3.69
CA ASP A 24 -3.93 -3.50 4.70
C ASP A 24 -5.12 -4.24 4.09
N ALA A 25 -5.55 -3.84 2.91
CA ALA A 25 -6.67 -4.50 2.23
C ALA A 25 -6.37 -5.97 1.95
N TYR A 26 -5.18 -6.26 1.44
CA TYR A 26 -4.76 -7.64 1.22
C TYR A 26 -4.59 -8.42 2.51
N PHE A 27 -4.04 -7.77 3.54
CA PHE A 27 -3.82 -8.41 4.82
C PHE A 27 -5.12 -8.85 5.46
N ASP A 28 -6.13 -7.98 5.43
CA ASP A 28 -7.42 -8.22 6.06
C ASP A 28 -8.43 -8.89 5.13
N GLY A 29 -8.19 -8.89 3.82
CA GLY A 29 -9.13 -9.43 2.85
C GLY A 29 -10.37 -8.58 2.70
N ILE A 30 -10.24 -7.26 2.74
CA ILE A 30 -11.38 -6.33 2.63
C ILE A 30 -11.55 -5.94 1.16
N GLU A 31 -12.67 -6.33 0.58
CA GLU A 31 -13.02 -6.07 -0.82
C GLU A 31 -12.09 -6.74 -1.84
N ILE A 32 -11.13 -7.52 -1.36
CA ILE A 32 -10.16 -8.23 -2.18
C ILE A 32 -9.81 -9.52 -1.44
N GLU A 33 -9.42 -10.55 -2.18
CA GLU A 33 -9.04 -11.81 -1.54
C GLU A 33 -7.79 -11.60 -0.69
N GLN A 34 -7.83 -12.13 0.53
CA GLN A 34 -6.72 -12.03 1.47
C GLN A 34 -5.47 -12.68 0.89
N ASP A 35 -4.36 -11.96 0.96
CA ASP A 35 -3.08 -12.44 0.43
C ASP A 35 -1.95 -11.77 1.21
N TYR A 36 -1.33 -12.53 2.11
CA TYR A 36 -0.26 -12.00 2.96
C TYR A 36 0.99 -11.66 2.15
N THR A 37 1.27 -12.41 1.11
CA THR A 37 2.44 -12.16 0.26
C THR A 37 2.32 -10.79 -0.42
N LEU A 38 1.16 -10.53 -1.03
CA LEU A 38 0.90 -9.25 -1.66
C LEU A 38 0.87 -8.12 -0.64
N ALA A 39 0.29 -8.38 0.55
CA ALA A 39 0.28 -7.38 1.61
C ALA A 39 1.71 -6.95 1.96
N PHE A 40 2.61 -7.91 2.14
CA PHE A 40 4.01 -7.62 2.44
C PHE A 40 4.69 -6.85 1.32
N GLU A 41 4.43 -7.21 0.07
CA GLU A 41 5.02 -6.50 -1.06
C GLU A 41 4.63 -5.03 -1.08
N TRP A 42 3.35 -4.74 -0.83
CA TRP A 42 2.89 -3.36 -0.79
C TRP A 42 3.41 -2.60 0.42
N TYR A 43 3.44 -3.25 1.59
CA TYR A 43 4.03 -2.64 2.78
C TYR A 43 5.51 -2.32 2.57
N LEU A 44 6.22 -3.21 1.92
CA LEU A 44 7.64 -3.00 1.65
C LEU A 44 7.87 -1.78 0.73
N ARG A 45 7.06 -1.66 -0.31
CA ARG A 45 7.15 -0.50 -1.21
C ARG A 45 6.89 0.79 -0.45
N ALA A 46 5.88 0.81 0.39
CA ALA A 46 5.56 1.98 1.20
C ALA A 46 6.69 2.31 2.17
N ALA A 47 7.25 1.30 2.81
CA ALA A 47 8.34 1.49 3.77
C ALA A 47 9.60 2.03 3.10
N GLN A 48 9.90 1.58 1.89
CA GLN A 48 11.06 2.06 1.16
C GLN A 48 10.95 3.55 0.86
N GLN A 49 9.75 4.03 0.55
CA GLN A 49 9.53 5.45 0.31
C GLN A 49 9.60 6.24 1.60
N GLY A 50 9.01 5.73 2.66
CA GLY A 50 9.07 6.36 3.98
C GLY A 50 10.49 6.48 4.47
N HIS A 51 11.32 5.46 4.22
CA HIS A 51 12.72 5.48 4.60
C HIS A 51 13.48 6.57 3.84
N LYS A 52 13.19 6.73 2.55
CA LYS A 52 13.78 7.80 1.75
C LYS A 52 13.42 9.17 2.31
N GLU A 53 12.16 9.36 2.62
CA GLU A 53 11.68 10.63 3.18
C GLU A 53 12.35 10.91 4.52
N ALA A 54 12.52 9.89 5.34
CA ALA A 54 13.18 10.04 6.64
C ALA A 54 14.61 10.51 6.51
N GLN A 55 15.29 10.17 5.42
CA GLN A 55 16.67 10.60 5.18
C GLN A 55 16.79 12.10 4.93
N TYR A 56 15.73 12.74 4.48
CA TYR A 56 15.72 14.19 4.27
C TYR A 56 15.45 14.96 5.52
N ASN A 57 14.88 14.33 6.49
CA ASN A 57 14.53 14.97 7.75
C ASN A 57 15.60 14.72 8.80
#